data_a1a411ee8728dd09f05e9a908d9882f1
#
_entry.id   a1a411ee8728dd09f05e9a908d9882f1
#
_cell.length_a   1.000
_cell.length_b   1.000
_cell.length_c   1.000
_cell.angle_alpha   90.00
_cell.angle_beta   90.00
_cell.angle_gamma   90.00
#
_symmetry.space_group_name_H-M   'P 1'
#
loop_
_entity.id
_entity.type
_entity.pdbx_description
1 polymer ?
#
loop_
_entity_poly.entity_id
_entity_poly.type
_entity_poly.pdbx_seq_one_letter_code
_entity_poly.pdbx_strand_id
1 'polypeptide(L)'
;MTVSQVTILIPFYNRQDYLRETLETVFAQTYKDWKLILIDDGSTDRSLETINDLLSDPRIQKIKNHKNLGKSKSLNRALSLVDTPYILELDSDDWLFPNTLQVLIEEFENQPNDVAIVSGNLQMVVEDRQGRIKRVIERKGKAFSDKIEFLFANQVVWPRFCRTNVLKEIGGWPIDDPYEGCHGIDDLRLLLRLIDRYRFHWIDQCLYKCREHENNLSNKQRKRTAEIREWAIRDALDRWGYELEPVFYYDEDGWNYLVDLM
;
A
#
# COMPACT_ATOMS: atom_id res chain seq x y z
N MET A 1 23.90 -18.14 6.82
CA MET A 1 23.29 -16.87 6.38
C MET A 1 21.78 -17.09 6.48
N THR A 2 21.10 -16.31 7.30
CA THR A 2 19.63 -16.32 7.34
C THR A 2 19.09 -15.84 6.00
N VAL A 3 18.11 -16.55 5.46
CA VAL A 3 17.50 -16.16 4.19
C VAL A 3 16.49 -15.05 4.47
N SER A 4 16.62 -13.92 3.79
CA SER A 4 15.67 -12.80 3.94
C SER A 4 14.23 -13.29 3.70
N GLN A 5 13.33 -12.94 4.64
CA GLN A 5 11.92 -13.35 4.57
C GLN A 5 11.05 -12.32 3.85
N VAL A 6 11.49 -11.07 3.77
CA VAL A 6 10.67 -9.97 3.25
C VAL A 6 11.46 -9.10 2.27
N THR A 7 10.78 -8.70 1.20
CA THR A 7 11.19 -7.59 0.34
C THR A 7 10.25 -6.41 0.53
N ILE A 8 10.81 -5.27 0.88
CA ILE A 8 10.08 -3.99 0.97
C ILE A 8 10.09 -3.38 -0.42
N LEU A 9 8.94 -2.96 -0.91
CA LEU A 9 8.79 -2.25 -2.20
C LEU A 9 8.44 -0.79 -1.93
N ILE A 10 9.27 0.14 -2.39
CA ILE A 10 9.04 1.58 -2.27
C ILE A 10 9.03 2.22 -3.66
N PRO A 11 7.86 2.36 -4.29
CA PRO A 11 7.71 3.16 -5.50
C PRO A 11 7.70 4.64 -5.16
N PHE A 12 8.42 5.46 -5.93
CA PHE A 12 8.44 6.90 -5.73
C PHE A 12 8.52 7.67 -7.05
N TYR A 13 7.92 8.85 -7.04
CA TYR A 13 8.01 9.85 -8.11
C TYR A 13 8.02 11.23 -7.49
N ASN A 14 9.14 11.97 -7.63
CA ASN A 14 9.33 13.31 -7.08
C ASN A 14 9.04 13.38 -5.57
N ARG A 15 9.93 12.76 -4.78
CA ARG A 15 9.81 12.61 -3.31
C ARG A 15 11.06 13.09 -2.56
N GLN A 16 11.76 14.11 -3.08
CA GLN A 16 13.00 14.62 -2.49
C GLN A 16 12.85 15.05 -1.01
N ASP A 17 11.65 15.47 -0.59
CA ASP A 17 11.39 16.00 0.74
C ASP A 17 11.02 14.91 1.77
N TYR A 18 10.68 13.69 1.32
CA TYR A 18 10.11 12.64 2.18
C TYR A 18 10.89 11.32 2.17
N LEU A 19 11.43 10.94 1.00
CA LEU A 19 11.98 9.61 0.76
C LEU A 19 13.07 9.22 1.76
N ARG A 20 13.91 10.17 2.19
CA ARG A 20 14.97 9.91 3.16
C ARG A 20 14.42 9.46 4.50
N GLU A 21 13.43 10.17 5.04
CA GLU A 21 12.81 9.80 6.31
C GLU A 21 12.13 8.42 6.23
N THR A 22 11.47 8.11 5.12
CA THR A 22 10.88 6.78 4.88
C THR A 22 11.95 5.69 4.98
N LEU A 23 13.09 5.87 4.28
CA LEU A 23 14.19 4.90 4.30
C LEU A 23 14.82 4.75 5.69
N GLU A 24 14.99 5.82 6.44
CA GLU A 24 15.52 5.78 7.81
C GLU A 24 14.67 4.86 8.71
N THR A 25 13.35 4.80 8.51
CA THR A 25 12.49 3.86 9.26
C THR A 25 12.69 2.41 8.84
N VAL A 26 13.06 2.14 7.59
CA VAL A 26 13.42 0.79 7.12
C VAL A 26 14.74 0.35 7.75
N PHE A 27 15.74 1.21 7.77
CA PHE A 27 17.02 0.92 8.42
C PHE A 27 16.88 0.74 9.95
N ALA A 28 15.93 1.44 10.57
CA ALA A 28 15.64 1.34 12.00
C ALA A 28 14.90 0.05 12.39
N GLN A 29 14.43 -0.77 11.45
CA GLN A 29 13.71 -2.01 11.77
C GLN A 29 14.55 -2.93 12.66
N THR A 30 13.90 -3.55 13.66
CA THR A 30 14.54 -4.55 14.55
C THR A 30 14.90 -5.83 13.80
N TYR A 31 14.03 -6.30 12.92
CA TYR A 31 14.31 -7.38 11.99
C TYR A 31 15.29 -6.90 10.91
N LYS A 32 16.47 -7.54 10.78
CA LYS A 32 17.56 -7.05 9.92
C LYS A 32 17.70 -7.76 8.57
N ASP A 33 17.09 -8.94 8.40
CA ASP A 33 17.23 -9.78 7.20
C ASP A 33 16.16 -9.42 6.14
N TRP A 34 16.02 -8.12 5.85
CA TRP A 34 15.14 -7.60 4.80
C TRP A 34 15.89 -7.28 3.51
N LYS A 35 15.18 -7.31 2.39
CA LYS A 35 15.60 -6.72 1.10
C LYS A 35 14.74 -5.50 0.82
N LEU A 36 15.26 -4.56 0.04
CA LEU A 36 14.54 -3.36 -0.40
C LEU A 36 14.68 -3.20 -1.91
N ILE A 37 13.57 -3.00 -2.59
CA ILE A 37 13.55 -2.54 -3.98
C ILE A 37 13.01 -1.12 -4.01
N LEU A 38 13.88 -0.18 -4.39
CA LEU A 38 13.53 1.22 -4.66
C LEU A 38 13.15 1.35 -6.12
N ILE A 39 11.93 1.86 -6.39
CA ILE A 39 11.42 1.99 -7.75
C ILE A 39 11.24 3.48 -8.06
N ASP A 40 12.24 4.07 -8.73
CA ASP A 40 12.15 5.43 -9.27
C ASP A 40 11.27 5.44 -10.53
N ASP A 41 10.05 5.95 -10.38
CA ASP A 41 9.07 6.03 -11.47
C ASP A 41 9.31 7.24 -12.39
N GLY A 42 10.57 7.47 -12.75
CA GLY A 42 10.97 8.53 -13.67
C GLY A 42 11.02 9.90 -13.03
N SER A 43 11.49 10.01 -11.78
CA SER A 43 11.62 11.29 -11.06
C SER A 43 12.51 12.28 -11.81
N THR A 44 12.14 13.56 -11.71
CA THR A 44 12.81 14.71 -12.31
C THR A 44 13.39 15.67 -11.27
N ASP A 45 13.11 15.43 -9.99
CA ASP A 45 13.65 16.15 -8.85
C ASP A 45 14.94 15.50 -8.33
N ARG A 46 15.38 15.91 -7.14
CA ARG A 46 16.59 15.40 -6.49
C ARG A 46 16.37 14.21 -5.57
N SER A 47 15.25 13.46 -5.69
CA SER A 47 14.91 12.33 -4.80
C SER A 47 16.07 11.35 -4.62
N LEU A 48 16.74 10.93 -5.70
CA LEU A 48 17.86 10.00 -5.62
C LEU A 48 19.12 10.62 -4.98
N GLU A 49 19.32 11.92 -5.14
CA GLU A 49 20.46 12.63 -4.55
C GLU A 49 20.34 12.67 -3.03
N THR A 50 19.12 12.87 -2.50
CA THR A 50 18.86 12.96 -1.06
C THR A 50 19.16 11.67 -0.28
N ILE A 51 19.26 10.53 -0.98
CA ILE A 51 19.47 9.19 -0.39
C ILE A 51 20.75 8.51 -0.90
N ASN A 52 21.58 9.22 -1.65
CA ASN A 52 22.74 8.63 -2.33
C ASN A 52 23.70 7.88 -1.40
N ASP A 53 23.87 8.35 -0.18
CA ASP A 53 24.67 7.70 0.87
C ASP A 53 24.13 6.35 1.34
N LEU A 54 22.80 6.13 1.22
CA LEU A 54 22.13 4.90 1.60
C LEU A 54 22.17 3.83 0.49
N LEU A 55 22.32 4.23 -0.76
CA LEU A 55 22.22 3.34 -1.93
C LEU A 55 23.35 2.31 -2.04
N SER A 56 24.41 2.45 -1.24
CA SER A 56 25.53 1.48 -1.17
C SER A 56 25.23 0.24 -0.33
N ASP A 57 24.12 0.21 0.44
CA ASP A 57 23.74 -0.94 1.23
C ASP A 57 23.39 -2.13 0.31
N PRO A 58 24.04 -3.32 0.51
CA PRO A 58 23.84 -4.48 -0.37
C PRO A 58 22.42 -5.06 -0.37
N ARG A 59 21.58 -4.69 0.60
CA ARG A 59 20.18 -5.09 0.67
C ARG A 59 19.28 -4.29 -0.26
N ILE A 60 19.79 -3.18 -0.84
CA ILE A 60 19.01 -2.27 -1.69
C ILE A 60 19.25 -2.59 -3.17
N GLN A 61 18.18 -2.91 -3.86
CA GLN A 61 18.13 -2.92 -5.33
C GLN A 61 17.38 -1.70 -5.83
N LYS A 62 17.92 -1.01 -6.83
CA LYS A 62 17.28 0.15 -7.46
C LYS A 62 16.79 -0.20 -8.86
N ILE A 63 15.54 0.18 -9.17
CA ILE A 63 14.96 0.15 -10.50
C ILE A 63 14.61 1.60 -10.89
N LYS A 64 14.85 1.96 -12.14
CA LYS A 64 14.43 3.25 -12.69
C LYS A 64 13.55 3.05 -13.93
N ASN A 65 12.42 3.73 -13.96
CA ASN A 65 11.59 3.87 -15.16
C ASN A 65 12.09 5.08 -15.98
N HIS A 66 11.96 5.00 -17.27
CA HIS A 66 12.37 6.10 -18.17
C HIS A 66 11.40 7.29 -18.14
N LYS A 67 10.17 7.07 -17.66
CA LYS A 67 9.12 8.07 -17.43
C LYS A 67 8.19 7.57 -16.31
N ASN A 68 7.31 8.43 -15.82
CA ASN A 68 6.25 8.02 -14.89
C ASN A 68 5.29 7.05 -15.58
N LEU A 69 5.23 5.83 -15.07
CA LEU A 69 4.35 4.74 -15.52
C LEU A 69 3.16 4.53 -14.60
N GLY A 70 3.17 5.12 -13.41
CA GLY A 70 2.22 4.91 -12.33
C GLY A 70 2.64 3.79 -11.35
N LYS A 71 2.08 3.86 -10.14
CA LYS A 71 2.45 3.02 -8.99
C LYS A 71 2.29 1.53 -9.29
N SER A 72 1.12 1.10 -9.79
CA SER A 72 0.84 -0.32 -10.08
C SER A 72 1.82 -0.94 -11.08
N LYS A 73 2.12 -0.23 -12.19
CA LYS A 73 3.08 -0.72 -13.20
C LYS A 73 4.50 -0.80 -12.63
N SER A 74 4.87 0.16 -11.81
CA SER A 74 6.17 0.20 -11.12
C SER A 74 6.31 -0.94 -10.13
N LEU A 75 5.30 -1.22 -9.32
CA LEU A 75 5.26 -2.34 -8.39
C LEU A 75 5.29 -3.70 -9.12
N ASN A 76 4.54 -3.86 -10.22
CA ASN A 76 4.57 -5.09 -11.02
C ASN A 76 5.95 -5.37 -11.62
N ARG A 77 6.66 -4.33 -12.02
CA ARG A 77 8.03 -4.46 -12.49
C ARG A 77 8.96 -4.95 -11.36
N ALA A 78 8.78 -4.44 -10.14
CA ALA A 78 9.53 -4.90 -8.97
C ALA A 78 9.16 -6.34 -8.56
N LEU A 79 7.88 -6.72 -8.65
CA LEU A 79 7.37 -8.05 -8.28
C LEU A 79 8.10 -9.18 -9.00
N SER A 80 8.51 -8.97 -10.25
CA SER A 80 9.26 -9.96 -11.03
C SER A 80 10.66 -10.26 -10.47
N LEU A 81 11.21 -9.36 -9.63
CA LEU A 81 12.54 -9.47 -9.02
C LEU A 81 12.48 -9.96 -7.57
N VAL A 82 11.29 -10.09 -6.99
CA VAL A 82 11.12 -10.54 -5.62
C VAL A 82 11.29 -12.06 -5.52
N ASP A 83 12.19 -12.48 -4.63
CA ASP A 83 12.51 -13.88 -4.34
C ASP A 83 12.21 -14.28 -2.87
N THR A 84 11.70 -13.35 -2.06
CA THR A 84 11.35 -13.58 -0.65
C THR A 84 9.90 -14.07 -0.49
N PRO A 85 9.56 -14.80 0.59
CA PRO A 85 8.21 -15.26 0.87
C PRO A 85 7.18 -14.14 1.00
N TYR A 86 7.59 -12.98 1.53
CA TYR A 86 6.70 -11.87 1.84
C TYR A 86 7.12 -10.57 1.15
N ILE A 87 6.14 -9.73 0.91
CA ILE A 87 6.29 -8.37 0.39
C ILE A 87 5.62 -7.39 1.35
N LEU A 88 6.33 -6.31 1.67
CA LEU A 88 5.76 -5.12 2.31
C LEU A 88 5.73 -3.98 1.29
N GLU A 89 4.55 -3.47 0.96
CA GLU A 89 4.40 -2.22 0.23
C GLU A 89 4.49 -1.03 1.20
N LEU A 90 5.43 -0.12 0.96
CA LEU A 90 5.62 1.09 1.75
C LEU A 90 5.60 2.32 0.84
N ASP A 91 4.69 3.25 1.12
CA ASP A 91 4.63 4.51 0.39
C ASP A 91 5.82 5.40 0.74
N SER A 92 6.31 6.14 -0.25
CA SER A 92 7.59 6.87 -0.19
C SER A 92 7.56 8.15 0.65
N ASP A 93 6.45 8.45 1.27
CA ASP A 93 6.20 9.57 2.19
C ASP A 93 5.71 9.11 3.57
N ASP A 94 5.65 7.79 3.82
CA ASP A 94 5.17 7.17 5.05
C ASP A 94 6.31 6.55 5.90
N TRP A 95 5.96 6.03 7.09
CA TRP A 95 6.91 5.45 8.03
C TRP A 95 6.44 4.13 8.61
N LEU A 96 7.42 3.30 9.01
CA LEU A 96 7.19 2.09 9.80
C LEU A 96 7.54 2.32 11.27
N PHE A 97 6.85 1.63 12.17
CA PHE A 97 7.33 1.48 13.55
C PHE A 97 8.56 0.55 13.59
N PRO A 98 9.47 0.71 14.56
CA PRO A 98 10.74 -0.03 14.55
C PRO A 98 10.62 -1.56 14.59
N ASN A 99 9.52 -2.09 15.11
CA ASN A 99 9.27 -3.53 15.22
C ASN A 99 8.29 -4.08 14.18
N THR A 100 7.89 -3.28 13.20
CA THR A 100 6.85 -3.66 12.22
C THR A 100 7.16 -4.94 11.49
N LEU A 101 8.36 -5.07 10.92
CA LEU A 101 8.73 -6.29 10.18
C LEU A 101 8.76 -7.53 11.07
N GLN A 102 9.31 -7.42 12.26
CA GLN A 102 9.37 -8.52 13.22
C GLN A 102 7.97 -9.05 13.55
N VAL A 103 7.06 -8.15 13.92
CA VAL A 103 5.68 -8.50 14.29
C VAL A 103 4.93 -9.12 13.11
N LEU A 104 5.03 -8.53 11.91
CA LEU A 104 4.32 -9.01 10.73
C LEU A 104 4.80 -10.39 10.28
N ILE A 105 6.12 -10.66 10.32
CA ILE A 105 6.69 -11.96 9.95
C ILE A 105 6.26 -13.03 10.94
N GLU A 106 6.45 -12.79 12.25
CA GLU A 106 6.06 -13.74 13.31
C GLU A 106 4.56 -14.08 13.25
N GLU A 107 3.72 -13.09 13.00
CA GLU A 107 2.28 -13.32 12.86
C GLU A 107 1.96 -14.13 11.62
N PHE A 108 2.56 -13.80 10.46
CA PHE A 108 2.27 -14.51 9.21
C PHE A 108 2.69 -15.97 9.20
N GLU A 109 3.77 -16.30 9.91
CA GLU A 109 4.24 -17.68 10.05
C GLU A 109 3.19 -18.58 10.74
N ASN A 110 2.33 -17.99 11.57
CA ASN A 110 1.24 -18.68 12.27
C ASN A 110 -0.09 -18.67 11.51
N GLN A 111 -0.17 -17.99 10.37
CA GLN A 111 -1.41 -17.91 9.59
C GLN A 111 -1.51 -19.01 8.54
N PRO A 112 -2.73 -19.56 8.31
CA PRO A 112 -2.97 -20.54 7.26
C PRO A 112 -2.77 -19.94 5.86
N ASN A 113 -2.63 -20.81 4.84
CA ASN A 113 -2.28 -20.38 3.49
C ASN A 113 -3.35 -19.55 2.78
N ASP A 114 -4.59 -19.57 3.24
CA ASP A 114 -5.69 -18.76 2.72
C ASP A 114 -5.70 -17.32 3.27
N VAL A 115 -4.77 -16.96 4.14
CA VAL A 115 -4.53 -15.57 4.55
C VAL A 115 -3.51 -14.94 3.58
N ALA A 116 -3.94 -13.97 2.80
CA ALA A 116 -3.11 -13.25 1.84
C ALA A 116 -2.37 -12.06 2.44
N ILE A 117 -2.98 -11.39 3.41
CA ILE A 117 -2.47 -10.16 4.02
C ILE A 117 -2.50 -10.28 5.55
N VAL A 118 -1.43 -9.80 6.18
CA VAL A 118 -1.41 -9.45 7.60
C VAL A 118 -1.28 -7.93 7.71
N SER A 119 -2.12 -7.32 8.52
CA SER A 119 -2.20 -5.88 8.74
C SER A 119 -2.26 -5.52 10.22
N GLY A 120 -2.20 -4.24 10.52
CA GLY A 120 -2.32 -3.70 11.88
C GLY A 120 -3.15 -2.43 11.94
N ASN A 121 -2.92 -1.64 12.98
CA ASN A 121 -3.46 -0.31 13.10
C ASN A 121 -2.58 0.71 12.38
N LEU A 122 -3.21 1.79 11.95
CA LEU A 122 -2.60 2.92 11.28
C LEU A 122 -2.54 4.11 12.24
N GLN A 123 -1.42 4.81 12.27
CA GLN A 123 -1.30 6.11 12.88
C GLN A 123 -1.21 7.17 11.78
N MET A 124 -2.26 7.99 11.61
CA MET A 124 -2.29 9.08 10.65
C MET A 124 -1.67 10.32 11.27
N VAL A 125 -0.60 10.84 10.68
CA VAL A 125 0.16 12.01 11.13
C VAL A 125 -0.15 13.18 10.19
N VAL A 126 -0.94 14.14 10.68
CA VAL A 126 -1.36 15.30 9.89
C VAL A 126 -0.34 16.43 10.06
N GLU A 127 0.23 16.88 8.95
CA GLU A 127 1.22 17.97 8.90
C GLU A 127 0.64 19.27 8.32
N ASP A 128 1.19 20.41 8.75
CA ASP A 128 0.94 21.68 8.10
C ASP A 128 1.92 21.92 6.92
N ARG A 129 1.75 23.07 6.25
CA ARG A 129 2.61 23.48 5.10
C ARG A 129 4.09 23.60 5.42
N GLN A 130 4.45 23.68 6.70
CA GLN A 130 5.83 23.75 7.17
C GLN A 130 6.36 22.39 7.64
N GLY A 131 5.62 21.31 7.44
CA GLY A 131 5.97 19.96 7.91
C GLY A 131 5.85 19.76 9.42
N ARG A 132 5.13 20.64 10.14
CA ARG A 132 4.93 20.51 11.59
C ARG A 132 3.71 19.67 11.87
N ILE A 133 3.85 18.69 12.76
CA ILE A 133 2.76 17.80 13.16
C ILE A 133 1.68 18.62 13.88
N LYS A 134 0.46 18.60 13.36
CA LYS A 134 -0.74 19.23 13.93
C LYS A 134 -1.53 18.27 14.81
N ARG A 135 -1.66 17.03 14.37
CA ARG A 135 -2.36 15.99 15.12
C ARG A 135 -1.91 14.62 14.67
N VAL A 136 -2.10 13.65 15.55
CA VAL A 136 -1.91 12.23 15.29
C VAL A 136 -3.21 11.52 15.62
N ILE A 137 -3.73 10.71 14.69
CA ILE A 137 -4.99 9.99 14.81
C ILE A 137 -4.70 8.52 14.62
N GLU A 138 -5.04 7.70 15.60
CA GLU A 138 -5.01 6.26 15.47
C GLU A 138 -6.29 5.75 14.79
N ARG A 139 -6.12 4.91 13.79
CA ARG A 139 -7.20 4.20 13.12
C ARG A 139 -7.00 2.71 13.30
N LYS A 140 -7.97 2.07 13.93
CA LYS A 140 -7.98 0.62 14.08
C LYS A 140 -8.41 -0.03 12.77
N GLY A 141 -7.64 -1.06 12.37
CA GLY A 141 -8.03 -1.98 11.32
C GLY A 141 -8.99 -3.04 11.81
N LYS A 142 -9.26 -4.02 10.98
CA LYS A 142 -9.91 -5.27 11.33
C LYS A 142 -9.53 -6.39 10.34
N ALA A 143 -9.78 -7.64 10.75
CA ALA A 143 -9.68 -8.79 9.86
C ALA A 143 -10.89 -8.86 8.91
N PHE A 144 -10.67 -9.45 7.73
CA PHE A 144 -11.73 -9.67 6.74
C PHE A 144 -11.66 -11.11 6.21
N SER A 145 -12.81 -11.78 6.21
CA SER A 145 -12.99 -13.10 5.62
C SER A 145 -14.11 -13.15 4.58
N ASP A 146 -14.88 -12.07 4.46
CA ASP A 146 -15.99 -11.91 3.54
C ASP A 146 -15.83 -10.66 2.70
N LYS A 147 -16.04 -10.80 1.39
CA LYS A 147 -15.84 -9.73 0.41
C LYS A 147 -16.90 -8.63 0.48
N ILE A 148 -18.14 -8.97 0.83
CA ILE A 148 -19.21 -7.98 1.01
C ILE A 148 -18.97 -7.18 2.30
N GLU A 149 -18.58 -7.86 3.39
CA GLU A 149 -18.16 -7.18 4.60
C GLU A 149 -17.01 -6.19 4.34
N PHE A 150 -16.03 -6.59 3.51
CA PHE A 150 -14.91 -5.72 3.13
C PHE A 150 -15.37 -4.48 2.37
N LEU A 151 -16.30 -4.61 1.42
CA LEU A 151 -16.85 -3.46 0.68
C LEU A 151 -17.48 -2.43 1.61
N PHE A 152 -18.35 -2.87 2.53
CA PHE A 152 -19.05 -1.97 3.46
C PHE A 152 -18.16 -1.41 4.57
N ALA A 153 -17.02 -2.02 4.84
CA ALA A 153 -16.10 -1.50 5.84
C ALA A 153 -15.54 -0.12 5.48
N ASN A 154 -15.48 0.22 4.18
CA ASN A 154 -14.90 1.47 3.69
C ASN A 154 -13.52 1.76 4.29
N GLN A 155 -12.77 0.72 4.63
CA GLN A 155 -11.49 0.80 5.33
C GLN A 155 -10.32 0.55 4.40
N VAL A 156 -9.20 1.18 4.74
CA VAL A 156 -7.89 0.89 4.15
C VAL A 156 -7.18 -0.15 5.00
N VAL A 157 -6.46 -1.07 4.36
CA VAL A 157 -5.66 -2.11 5.01
C VAL A 157 -4.20 -1.65 5.05
N TRP A 158 -3.65 -1.43 6.24
CA TRP A 158 -2.28 -0.99 6.48
C TRP A 158 -1.63 -1.74 7.64
N PRO A 159 -0.31 -2.05 7.58
CA PRO A 159 0.46 -2.13 6.35
C PRO A 159 -0.06 -3.23 5.42
N ARG A 160 0.22 -3.14 4.13
CA ARG A 160 -0.04 -4.22 3.17
C ARG A 160 1.15 -5.18 3.14
N PHE A 161 1.14 -6.12 4.07
CA PHE A 161 2.13 -7.17 4.17
C PHE A 161 1.56 -8.47 3.59
N CYS A 162 2.05 -8.87 2.42
CA CYS A 162 1.43 -9.88 1.57
C CYS A 162 2.31 -11.11 1.35
N ARG A 163 1.69 -12.27 1.09
CA ARG A 163 2.41 -13.43 0.53
C ARG A 163 2.81 -13.16 -0.91
N THR A 164 4.08 -13.32 -1.23
CA THR A 164 4.62 -13.10 -2.58
C THR A 164 3.99 -14.02 -3.63
N ASN A 165 3.78 -15.29 -3.29
CA ASN A 165 3.16 -16.26 -4.21
C ASN A 165 1.72 -15.87 -4.54
N VAL A 166 0.95 -15.37 -3.57
CA VAL A 166 -0.43 -14.92 -3.78
C VAL A 166 -0.48 -13.70 -4.70
N LEU A 167 0.40 -12.71 -4.47
CA LEU A 167 0.50 -11.57 -5.38
C LEU A 167 0.86 -11.98 -6.81
N LYS A 168 1.79 -12.93 -6.97
CA LYS A 168 2.16 -13.46 -8.29
C LYS A 168 1.01 -14.23 -8.94
N GLU A 169 0.25 -15.02 -8.17
CA GLU A 169 -0.90 -15.79 -8.66
C GLU A 169 -2.02 -14.90 -9.22
N ILE A 170 -2.33 -13.79 -8.56
CA ILE A 170 -3.36 -12.87 -9.04
C ILE A 170 -2.86 -11.92 -10.14
N GLY A 171 -1.59 -12.04 -10.56
CA GLY A 171 -0.98 -11.20 -11.60
C GLY A 171 -0.45 -9.85 -11.11
N GLY A 172 -0.28 -9.68 -9.79
CA GLY A 172 0.23 -8.45 -9.17
C GLY A 172 -0.83 -7.34 -9.03
N TRP A 173 -0.37 -6.10 -9.03
CA TRP A 173 -1.25 -4.92 -8.94
C TRP A 173 -2.03 -4.72 -10.24
N PRO A 174 -3.36 -4.56 -10.20
CA PRO A 174 -4.19 -4.41 -11.38
C PRO A 174 -3.81 -3.17 -12.22
N ILE A 175 -3.71 -3.37 -13.54
CA ILE A 175 -3.38 -2.31 -14.52
C ILE A 175 -4.38 -2.26 -15.68
N ASP A 176 -5.47 -3.00 -15.58
CA ASP A 176 -6.51 -3.21 -16.60
C ASP A 176 -7.72 -2.30 -16.38
N ASP A 177 -7.49 -1.06 -16.05
CA ASP A 177 -8.53 -0.06 -15.81
C ASP A 177 -8.64 0.97 -16.95
N PRO A 178 -9.81 1.61 -17.10
CA PRO A 178 -10.04 2.63 -18.13
C PRO A 178 -9.39 3.99 -17.79
N TYR A 179 -8.71 4.11 -16.65
CA TYR A 179 -8.15 5.37 -16.14
C TYR A 179 -6.62 5.44 -16.20
N GLU A 180 -5.99 4.57 -17.01
CA GLU A 180 -4.54 4.54 -17.25
C GLU A 180 -3.68 4.31 -16.00
N GLY A 181 -4.17 3.50 -15.04
CA GLY A 181 -3.42 3.10 -13.86
C GLY A 181 -4.00 3.59 -12.53
N CYS A 182 -5.30 3.92 -12.48
CA CYS A 182 -6.08 4.15 -11.24
C CYS A 182 -5.35 4.94 -10.15
N HIS A 183 -4.71 6.04 -10.51
CA HIS A 183 -3.96 6.86 -9.58
C HIS A 183 -4.77 7.19 -8.31
N GLY A 184 -4.29 6.73 -7.15
CA GLY A 184 -4.84 7.01 -5.83
C GLY A 184 -5.78 5.96 -5.24
N ILE A 185 -6.07 4.84 -5.93
CA ILE A 185 -6.81 3.67 -5.40
C ILE A 185 -6.23 2.33 -5.85
N ASP A 186 -4.97 2.31 -6.22
CA ASP A 186 -4.25 1.09 -6.64
C ASP A 186 -4.36 0.00 -5.56
N ASP A 187 -4.31 0.39 -4.31
CA ASP A 187 -4.46 -0.46 -3.15
C ASP A 187 -5.86 -1.09 -3.04
N LEU A 188 -6.93 -0.30 -3.20
CA LEU A 188 -8.29 -0.83 -3.15
C LEU A 188 -8.51 -1.91 -4.22
N ARG A 189 -8.07 -1.68 -5.46
CA ARG A 189 -8.21 -2.66 -6.54
C ARG A 189 -7.46 -3.95 -6.26
N LEU A 190 -6.25 -3.86 -5.71
CA LEU A 190 -5.50 -5.03 -5.25
C LEU A 190 -6.28 -5.80 -4.19
N LEU A 191 -6.78 -5.08 -3.17
CA LEU A 191 -7.53 -5.69 -2.06
C LEU A 191 -8.81 -6.36 -2.55
N LEU A 192 -9.56 -5.74 -3.50
CA LEU A 192 -10.76 -6.31 -4.10
C LEU A 192 -10.50 -7.58 -4.93
N ARG A 193 -9.28 -7.77 -5.44
CA ARG A 193 -8.89 -9.02 -6.10
C ARG A 193 -8.45 -10.09 -5.11
N LEU A 194 -7.80 -9.69 -4.03
CA LEU A 194 -7.35 -10.61 -3.01
C LEU A 194 -8.50 -11.16 -2.17
N ILE A 195 -9.43 -10.30 -1.73
CA ILE A 195 -10.54 -10.72 -0.85
C ILE A 195 -11.54 -11.67 -1.54
N ASP A 196 -11.51 -11.77 -2.87
CA ASP A 196 -12.32 -12.72 -3.63
C ASP A 196 -11.97 -14.19 -3.28
N ARG A 197 -10.71 -14.46 -2.94
CA ARG A 197 -10.22 -15.84 -2.71
C ARG A 197 -9.52 -16.03 -1.39
N TYR A 198 -9.13 -14.95 -0.72
CA TYR A 198 -8.26 -14.97 0.43
C TYR A 198 -8.86 -14.15 1.56
N ARG A 199 -8.37 -14.39 2.78
CA ARG A 199 -8.69 -13.61 3.98
C ARG A 199 -7.60 -12.61 4.30
N PHE A 200 -7.96 -11.56 5.04
CA PHE A 200 -7.04 -10.58 5.61
C PHE A 200 -7.03 -10.74 7.12
N HIS A 201 -5.85 -10.95 7.67
CA HIS A 201 -5.63 -11.01 9.11
C HIS A 201 -5.22 -9.63 9.64
N TRP A 202 -5.56 -9.36 10.88
CA TRP A 202 -5.30 -8.09 11.53
C TRP A 202 -4.80 -8.28 12.96
N ILE A 203 -3.84 -7.41 13.37
CA ILE A 203 -3.21 -7.36 14.68
C ILE A 203 -3.59 -6.03 15.33
N ASP A 204 -4.08 -6.05 16.59
CA ASP A 204 -4.40 -4.81 17.33
C ASP A 204 -3.11 -4.12 17.83
N GLN A 205 -2.29 -3.69 16.88
CA GLN A 205 -1.05 -2.95 17.13
C GLN A 205 -0.80 -1.93 16.03
N CYS A 206 -0.33 -0.72 16.40
CA CYS A 206 0.12 0.27 15.42
C CYS A 206 1.42 -0.19 14.76
N LEU A 207 1.37 -0.44 13.45
CA LEU A 207 2.48 -0.95 12.64
C LEU A 207 2.88 -0.02 11.49
N TYR A 208 2.07 0.99 11.20
CA TYR A 208 2.26 1.90 10.07
C TYR A 208 1.91 3.33 10.47
N LYS A 209 2.68 4.31 9.95
CA LYS A 209 2.36 5.73 10.07
C LYS A 209 2.16 6.30 8.68
N CYS A 210 0.96 6.79 8.41
CA CYS A 210 0.63 7.48 7.18
C CYS A 210 0.77 8.99 7.38
N ARG A 211 1.53 9.62 6.49
CA ARG A 211 1.69 11.07 6.46
C ARG A 211 0.55 11.71 5.68
N GLU A 212 -0.18 12.61 6.31
CA GLU A 212 -1.15 13.45 5.64
C GLU A 212 -0.61 14.87 5.49
N HIS A 213 -0.32 15.25 4.24
CA HIS A 213 0.21 16.56 3.86
C HIS A 213 -0.49 17.09 2.59
N GLU A 214 -0.31 18.36 2.26
CA GLU A 214 -1.01 18.98 1.09
C GLU A 214 -0.68 18.34 -0.26
N ASN A 215 0.45 17.65 -0.37
CA ASN A 215 0.90 17.03 -1.60
C ASN A 215 0.43 15.58 -1.80
N ASN A 216 -0.36 15.01 -0.88
CA ASN A 216 -0.96 13.69 -1.08
C ASN A 216 -1.84 13.66 -2.33
N LEU A 217 -1.66 12.63 -3.16
CA LEU A 217 -2.41 12.48 -4.42
C LEU A 217 -3.91 12.38 -4.17
N SER A 218 -4.32 11.64 -3.16
CA SER A 218 -5.72 11.45 -2.76
C SER A 218 -6.40 12.79 -2.42
N ASN A 219 -5.69 13.71 -1.76
CA ASN A 219 -6.24 15.03 -1.42
C ASN A 219 -6.38 15.95 -2.64
N LYS A 220 -5.45 15.86 -3.61
CA LYS A 220 -5.47 16.72 -4.81
C LYS A 220 -6.51 16.31 -5.85
N GLN A 221 -6.95 15.06 -5.85
CA GLN A 221 -7.81 14.49 -6.90
C GLN A 221 -9.06 13.80 -6.33
N ARG A 222 -9.62 14.28 -5.21
CA ARG A 222 -10.72 13.63 -4.47
C ARG A 222 -11.88 13.19 -5.35
N LYS A 223 -12.40 14.09 -6.20
CA LYS A 223 -13.52 13.77 -7.09
C LYS A 223 -13.17 12.62 -8.04
N ARG A 224 -12.00 12.68 -8.67
CA ARG A 224 -11.52 11.62 -9.57
C ARG A 224 -11.31 10.31 -8.81
N THR A 225 -10.74 10.38 -7.60
CA THR A 225 -10.55 9.22 -6.73
C THR A 225 -11.88 8.56 -6.39
N ALA A 226 -12.92 9.35 -6.08
CA ALA A 226 -14.27 8.86 -5.82
C ALA A 226 -14.88 8.16 -7.05
N GLU A 227 -14.80 8.76 -8.24
CA GLU A 227 -15.29 8.17 -9.50
C GLU A 227 -14.59 6.83 -9.80
N ILE A 228 -13.26 6.77 -9.64
CA ILE A 228 -12.49 5.54 -9.86
C ILE A 228 -12.85 4.47 -8.81
N ARG A 229 -13.12 4.87 -7.56
CA ARG A 229 -13.54 3.95 -6.50
C ARG A 229 -14.90 3.32 -6.82
N GLU A 230 -15.88 4.10 -7.28
CA GLU A 230 -17.17 3.56 -7.71
C GLU A 230 -17.00 2.54 -8.82
N TRP A 231 -16.21 2.90 -9.84
CA TRP A 231 -15.91 1.98 -10.92
C TRP A 231 -15.25 0.68 -10.40
N ALA A 232 -14.27 0.78 -9.51
CA ALA A 232 -13.58 -0.39 -8.98
C ALA A 232 -14.49 -1.31 -8.16
N ILE A 233 -15.47 -0.75 -7.44
CA ILE A 233 -16.46 -1.54 -6.70
C ILE A 233 -17.43 -2.23 -7.67
N ARG A 234 -17.91 -1.54 -8.72
CA ARG A 234 -18.75 -2.15 -9.77
C ARG A 234 -18.00 -3.27 -10.49
N ASP A 235 -16.78 -3.03 -10.94
CA ASP A 235 -15.91 -4.04 -11.55
C ASP A 235 -15.71 -5.27 -10.63
N ALA A 236 -15.58 -5.06 -9.32
CA ALA A 236 -15.46 -6.16 -8.36
C ALA A 236 -16.76 -6.97 -8.24
N LEU A 237 -17.90 -6.31 -8.13
CA LEU A 237 -19.22 -6.96 -8.07
C LEU A 237 -19.47 -7.79 -9.33
N ASP A 238 -19.22 -7.23 -10.52
CA ASP A 238 -19.36 -7.94 -11.81
C ASP A 238 -18.46 -9.18 -11.86
N ARG A 239 -17.18 -9.05 -11.50
CA ARG A 239 -16.23 -10.18 -11.45
C ARG A 239 -16.64 -11.26 -10.44
N TRP A 240 -17.29 -10.88 -9.36
CA TRP A 240 -17.82 -11.81 -8.35
C TRP A 240 -19.16 -12.44 -8.73
N GLY A 241 -19.75 -12.03 -9.87
CA GLY A 241 -21.01 -12.54 -10.37
C GLY A 241 -22.25 -12.01 -9.64
N TYR A 242 -22.15 -10.84 -9.00
CA TYR A 242 -23.30 -10.16 -8.39
C TYR A 242 -23.93 -9.19 -9.38
N GLU A 243 -25.25 -9.33 -9.57
CA GLU A 243 -26.08 -8.37 -10.30
C GLU A 243 -26.66 -7.32 -9.32
N LEU A 244 -25.75 -6.58 -8.66
CA LEU A 244 -26.11 -5.60 -7.64
C LEU A 244 -25.57 -4.22 -8.00
N GLU A 245 -26.39 -3.19 -7.78
CA GLU A 245 -26.03 -1.80 -7.99
C GLU A 245 -25.55 -1.17 -6.67
N PRO A 246 -24.30 -0.71 -6.60
CA PRO A 246 -23.78 -0.05 -5.42
C PRO A 246 -24.34 1.37 -5.25
N VAL A 247 -24.79 1.68 -4.04
CA VAL A 247 -25.28 3.01 -3.65
C VAL A 247 -24.22 3.70 -2.81
N PHE A 248 -23.89 4.95 -3.19
CA PHE A 248 -22.86 5.72 -2.51
C PHE A 248 -23.43 6.95 -1.83
N TYR A 249 -22.92 7.22 -0.64
CA TYR A 249 -23.04 8.51 0.04
C TYR A 249 -21.78 9.31 -0.17
N TYR A 250 -21.91 10.62 -0.43
CA TYR A 250 -20.78 11.54 -0.53
C TYR A 250 -20.79 12.50 0.65
N ASP A 251 -19.64 12.62 1.33
CA ASP A 251 -19.46 13.62 2.37
C ASP A 251 -19.21 15.03 1.80
N GLU A 252 -19.15 16.02 2.70
CA GLU A 252 -18.93 17.43 2.32
C GLU A 252 -17.59 17.67 1.62
N ASP A 253 -16.60 16.83 1.86
CA ASP A 253 -15.28 16.87 1.26
C ASP A 253 -15.21 16.16 -0.11
N GLY A 254 -16.27 15.46 -0.51
CA GLY A 254 -16.39 14.74 -1.78
C GLY A 254 -15.84 13.32 -1.76
N TRP A 255 -15.60 12.73 -0.56
CA TRP A 255 -15.32 11.31 -0.42
C TRP A 255 -16.62 10.50 -0.51
N ASN A 256 -16.56 9.36 -1.19
CA ASN A 256 -17.70 8.46 -1.30
C ASN A 256 -17.53 7.23 -0.40
N TYR A 257 -18.66 6.77 0.12
CA TYR A 257 -18.78 5.60 0.98
C TYR A 257 -19.89 4.70 0.43
N LEU A 258 -19.60 3.41 0.27
CA LEU A 258 -20.63 2.45 -0.06
C LEU A 258 -21.58 2.31 1.13
N VAL A 259 -22.87 2.48 0.89
CA VAL A 259 -23.91 2.46 1.94
C VAL A 259 -24.96 1.38 1.70
N ASP A 260 -25.15 0.93 0.46
CA ASP A 260 -26.12 -0.12 0.11
C ASP A 260 -25.72 -0.84 -1.18
N LEU A 261 -26.31 -2.02 -1.38
CA LEU A 261 -26.27 -2.82 -2.61
C LEU A 261 -27.73 -3.19 -2.98
N MET A 262 -28.23 -2.72 -4.12
CA MET A 262 -29.62 -2.94 -4.57
C MET A 262 -29.71 -3.95 -5.71
#